data_ead2c54a4d62d93b6a8cc7e165782c20
#
_entry.id   ead2c54a4d62d93b6a8cc7e165782c20
#
_cell.length_a   1.000
_cell.length_b   1.000
_cell.length_c   1.000
_cell.angle_alpha   90.00
_cell.angle_beta   90.00
_cell.angle_gamma   90.00
#
_symmetry.space_group_name_H-M   'P 1'
#
loop_
_entity.id
_entity.type
_entity.pdbx_description
1 polymer ?
#
loop_
_entity_poly.entity_id
_entity_poly.type
_entity_poly.pdbx_seq_one_letter_code
_entity_poly.pdbx_strand_id
1 'polypeptide(L)'
;RTIPGREIFKLYDTYGFPLDLTRDVAREHGFTVDEAGFAAAMAEQRERARAAQKFGGFEAGEAERYASLLDHLRQQGQLEAEGVQHVYDVTTSVETRLVAMLKDGQMVSQASAGEEVEVVLPVTPFYVESGGQVSDVGTIVHFCEGSDQPAWVIRVKDVRRPLSGLIVHIGQVESGSPHVGDSVWAGVDPDWRMSAARNHTATHLLQSALREVLGKHVQQAGSLVTPDRLRFDFTHPGMLTKRELEEVERRVNEAILADYPVQAEWTDYQSALKQGAIALFDEKYGERVRVIKVSAGDRLVSQELCGGTHVQRTSQIGFFHIVSEESIGAGKRRIEAVTGRAAYQLAWKRMSILDDAAAYLGCLPEEIDRKVLELMEENHRLVKEIENLRRELAKEEVDALVRQVREIHGIRVVSAEVKSASQMETLREMTDWLRDRLGSAVVVLGAVINNRPNLVAAITPDLVERGFHAGELVKSVARHVRGGGGGRPTLAQAGGSDPSRLPEALESVYSWVEHALSER
;
A
#
# COMPACT_ATOMS: atom_id res chain seq x y z
N ARG A 1 33.86 16.03 -0.70
CA ARG A 1 32.73 16.33 -1.61
C ARG A 1 31.45 16.23 -0.78
N THR A 2 30.65 17.32 -0.72
CA THR A 2 29.42 17.38 0.07
C THR A 2 28.22 17.38 -0.86
N ILE A 3 27.21 16.56 -0.57
CA ILE A 3 25.93 16.57 -1.29
C ILE A 3 25.12 17.76 -0.77
N PRO A 4 24.66 18.69 -1.64
CA PRO A 4 23.91 19.86 -1.21
C PRO A 4 22.57 19.49 -0.54
N GLY A 5 22.18 20.23 0.51
CA GLY A 5 20.94 19.97 1.25
C GLY A 5 19.67 20.00 0.41
N ARG A 6 19.61 20.80 -0.66
CA ARG A 6 18.48 20.81 -1.61
C ARG A 6 18.35 19.52 -2.42
N GLU A 7 19.45 18.88 -2.80
CA GLU A 7 19.41 17.59 -3.50
C GLU A 7 18.99 16.47 -2.55
N ILE A 8 19.44 16.50 -1.30
CA ILE A 8 19.01 15.59 -0.25
C ILE A 8 17.50 15.75 0.01
N PHE A 9 17.05 17.01 0.07
CA PHE A 9 15.62 17.30 0.22
C PHE A 9 14.79 16.78 -0.94
N LYS A 10 15.26 16.87 -2.19
CA LYS A 10 14.61 16.31 -3.36
C LYS A 10 14.53 14.78 -3.29
N LEU A 11 15.58 14.10 -2.82
CA LEU A 11 15.58 12.66 -2.59
C LEU A 11 14.52 12.27 -1.54
N TYR A 12 14.41 13.05 -0.48
CA TYR A 12 13.43 12.84 0.58
C TYR A 12 11.99 13.11 0.12
N ASP A 13 11.75 14.28 -0.48
CA ASP A 13 10.40 14.78 -0.82
C ASP A 13 9.81 14.08 -2.04
N THR A 14 10.62 13.84 -3.08
CA THR A 14 10.15 13.29 -4.35
C THR A 14 10.24 11.76 -4.41
N TYR A 15 11.28 11.18 -3.81
CA TYR A 15 11.58 9.76 -3.92
C TYR A 15 11.42 8.99 -2.61
N GLY A 16 11.02 9.66 -1.52
CA GLY A 16 10.82 9.04 -0.21
C GLY A 16 12.10 8.50 0.45
N PHE A 17 13.28 8.97 0.04
CA PHE A 17 14.56 8.46 0.51
C PHE A 17 14.99 9.17 1.81
N PRO A 18 15.02 8.50 2.98
CA PRO A 18 15.29 9.13 4.26
C PRO A 18 16.68 9.75 4.36
N LEU A 19 16.80 10.85 5.13
CA LEU A 19 18.09 11.54 5.35
C LEU A 19 19.17 10.61 5.92
N ASP A 20 18.80 9.73 6.86
CA ASP A 20 19.74 8.80 7.50
C ASP A 20 20.30 7.82 6.47
N LEU A 21 19.44 7.28 5.60
CA LEU A 21 19.86 6.38 4.53
C LEU A 21 20.72 7.12 3.49
N THR A 22 20.37 8.38 3.16
CA THR A 22 21.20 9.23 2.29
C THR A 22 22.58 9.46 2.88
N ARG A 23 22.66 9.66 4.21
CA ARG A 23 23.94 9.84 4.93
C ARG A 23 24.81 8.58 4.87
N ASP A 24 24.22 7.42 5.13
CA ASP A 24 24.95 6.15 5.15
C ASP A 24 25.48 5.79 3.75
N VAL A 25 24.66 5.90 2.72
CA VAL A 25 25.08 5.68 1.33
C VAL A 25 26.15 6.71 0.90
N ALA A 26 25.99 7.98 1.26
CA ALA A 26 26.96 9.01 0.96
C ALA A 26 28.33 8.68 1.59
N ARG A 27 28.34 8.22 2.85
CA ARG A 27 29.56 7.84 3.57
C ARG A 27 30.27 6.66 2.91
N GLU A 28 29.54 5.65 2.47
CA GLU A 28 30.11 4.47 1.75
C GLU A 28 30.83 4.90 0.46
N HIS A 29 30.36 5.96 -0.18
CA HIS A 29 30.95 6.51 -1.41
C HIS A 29 31.92 7.68 -1.19
N GLY A 30 32.31 7.96 0.06
CA GLY A 30 33.27 9.01 0.41
C GLY A 30 32.73 10.44 0.28
N PHE A 31 31.38 10.62 0.37
CA PHE A 31 30.73 11.92 0.40
C PHE A 31 30.24 12.26 1.82
N THR A 32 30.09 13.56 2.09
CA THR A 32 29.37 14.08 3.26
C THR A 32 28.05 14.68 2.82
N VAL A 33 27.12 14.89 3.75
CA VAL A 33 25.79 15.47 3.50
C VAL A 33 25.68 16.83 4.18
N ASP A 34 25.03 17.79 3.50
CA ASP A 34 24.71 19.12 4.05
C ASP A 34 23.36 19.03 4.81
N GLU A 35 23.43 18.61 6.08
CA GLU A 35 22.25 18.50 6.94
C GLU A 35 21.62 19.87 7.26
N ALA A 36 22.43 20.93 7.36
CA ALA A 36 21.92 22.28 7.60
C ALA A 36 21.11 22.79 6.41
N GLY A 37 21.61 22.58 5.19
CA GLY A 37 20.88 22.91 3.95
C GLY A 37 19.61 22.08 3.77
N PHE A 38 19.62 20.80 4.18
CA PHE A 38 18.42 19.97 4.20
C PHE A 38 17.38 20.50 5.19
N ALA A 39 17.79 20.83 6.43
CA ALA A 39 16.91 21.39 7.45
C ALA A 39 16.30 22.73 7.01
N ALA A 40 17.08 23.58 6.33
CA ALA A 40 16.59 24.85 5.78
C ALA A 40 15.55 24.61 4.66
N ALA A 41 15.78 23.67 3.73
CA ALA A 41 14.82 23.32 2.67
C ALA A 41 13.52 22.72 3.24
N MET A 42 13.62 21.90 4.29
CA MET A 42 12.47 21.37 5.03
C MET A 42 11.66 22.48 5.74
N ALA A 43 12.35 23.47 6.32
CA ALA A 43 11.70 24.60 6.96
C ALA A 43 10.98 25.48 5.94
N GLU A 44 11.60 25.74 4.79
CA GLU A 44 11.00 26.49 3.67
C GLU A 44 9.75 25.81 3.13
N GLN A 45 9.79 24.48 2.95
CA GLN A 45 8.61 23.71 2.53
C GLN A 45 7.48 23.75 3.57
N ARG A 46 7.82 23.61 4.88
CA ARG A 46 6.83 23.71 5.96
C ARG A 46 6.21 25.11 6.02
N GLU A 47 7.00 26.15 5.75
CA GLU A 47 6.50 27.52 5.73
C GLU A 47 5.59 27.78 4.53
N ARG A 48 5.93 27.25 3.34
CA ARG A 48 5.04 27.25 2.16
C ARG A 48 3.74 26.47 2.40
N ALA A 49 3.83 25.27 2.98
CA ALA A 49 2.67 24.48 3.35
C ALA A 49 1.78 25.19 4.40
N ARG A 50 2.40 25.85 5.40
CA ARG A 50 1.69 26.68 6.39
C ARG A 50 1.06 27.94 5.76
N ALA A 51 1.72 28.57 4.81
CA ALA A 51 1.19 29.73 4.08
C ALA A 51 0.00 29.30 3.20
N ALA A 52 0.10 28.17 2.51
CA ALA A 52 -0.99 27.58 1.75
C ALA A 52 -2.19 27.19 2.66
N GLN A 53 -1.92 26.65 3.86
CA GLN A 53 -2.94 26.32 4.85
C GLN A 53 -3.58 27.56 5.50
N LYS A 54 -2.81 28.63 5.73
CA LYS A 54 -3.32 29.89 6.31
C LYS A 54 -4.32 30.61 5.43
N PHE A 55 -4.27 30.40 4.11
CA PHE A 55 -5.18 31.01 3.13
C PHE A 55 -6.15 30.04 2.49
N GLY A 56 -6.30 28.80 3.01
CA GLY A 56 -7.24 27.81 2.47
C GLY A 56 -7.03 27.46 0.99
N GLY A 57 -5.81 27.65 0.46
CA GLY A 57 -5.52 27.42 -0.96
C GLY A 57 -6.11 28.48 -1.91
N PHE A 58 -6.57 29.63 -1.40
CA PHE A 58 -7.16 30.69 -2.22
C PHE A 58 -6.10 31.55 -2.93
N GLU A 59 -6.34 31.87 -4.20
CA GLU A 59 -5.56 32.89 -4.90
C GLU A 59 -5.79 34.27 -4.29
N ALA A 60 -4.82 35.19 -4.40
CA ALA A 60 -4.81 36.48 -3.71
C ALA A 60 -6.10 37.33 -3.96
N GLY A 61 -6.80 37.13 -5.08
CA GLY A 61 -8.07 37.83 -5.40
C GLY A 61 -9.35 37.18 -4.84
N GLU A 62 -9.26 35.91 -4.41
CA GLU A 62 -10.44 35.20 -3.89
C GLU A 62 -10.84 35.66 -2.51
N ALA A 63 -9.88 35.94 -1.64
CA ALA A 63 -10.15 36.41 -0.27
C ALA A 63 -10.87 37.77 -0.26
N GLU A 64 -10.47 38.71 -1.13
CA GLU A 64 -11.12 40.01 -1.28
C GLU A 64 -12.56 39.88 -1.81
N ARG A 65 -12.79 38.96 -2.72
CA ARG A 65 -14.10 38.64 -3.28
C ARG A 65 -15.08 38.13 -2.21
N TYR A 66 -14.62 37.16 -1.40
CA TYR A 66 -15.49 36.65 -0.31
C TYR A 66 -15.70 37.68 0.81
N ALA A 67 -14.71 38.53 1.09
CA ALA A 67 -14.90 39.64 2.02
C ALA A 67 -15.97 40.62 1.54
N SER A 68 -15.90 41.01 0.27
CA SER A 68 -16.89 41.90 -0.37
C SER A 68 -18.29 41.26 -0.39
N LEU A 69 -18.39 39.95 -0.65
CA LEU A 69 -19.64 39.21 -0.59
C LEU A 69 -20.23 39.21 0.82
N LEU A 70 -19.43 38.91 1.85
CA LEU A 70 -19.89 38.90 3.25
C LEU A 70 -20.41 40.26 3.68
N ASP A 71 -19.66 41.34 3.37
CA ASP A 71 -20.06 42.70 3.68
C ASP A 71 -21.32 43.10 2.96
N HIS A 72 -21.48 42.77 1.69
CA HIS A 72 -22.69 43.00 0.91
C HIS A 72 -23.92 42.32 1.52
N LEU A 73 -23.82 41.03 1.87
CA LEU A 73 -24.91 40.27 2.48
C LEU A 73 -25.32 40.82 3.86
N ARG A 74 -24.34 41.27 4.66
CA ARG A 74 -24.60 41.94 5.95
C ARG A 74 -25.30 43.29 5.77
N GLN A 75 -24.86 44.12 4.82
CA GLN A 75 -25.47 45.43 4.52
C GLN A 75 -26.90 45.31 4.02
N GLN A 76 -27.20 44.20 3.30
CA GLN A 76 -28.57 43.90 2.85
C GLN A 76 -29.44 43.25 3.94
N GLY A 77 -28.91 42.97 5.13
CA GLY A 77 -29.64 42.29 6.21
C GLY A 77 -29.98 40.84 5.91
N GLN A 78 -29.25 40.22 4.96
CA GLN A 78 -29.41 38.80 4.59
C GLN A 78 -28.58 37.86 5.48
N LEU A 79 -27.54 38.39 6.11
CA LEU A 79 -26.77 37.72 7.17
C LEU A 79 -26.69 38.59 8.41
N GLU A 80 -26.67 37.97 9.58
CA GLU A 80 -26.44 38.64 10.86
C GLU A 80 -24.97 39.11 11.00
N ALA A 81 -24.66 39.83 12.06
CA ALA A 81 -23.30 40.36 12.31
C ALA A 81 -22.25 39.23 12.43
N GLU A 82 -22.61 38.11 13.06
CA GLU A 82 -21.81 36.92 13.21
C GLU A 82 -21.65 36.14 11.90
N GLY A 83 -22.49 36.43 10.88
CA GLY A 83 -22.51 35.76 9.59
C GLY A 83 -23.43 34.54 9.54
N VAL A 84 -23.03 33.49 8.83
CA VAL A 84 -23.80 32.25 8.66
C VAL A 84 -23.96 31.52 9.99
N GLN A 85 -25.19 31.21 10.37
CA GLN A 85 -25.49 30.39 11.55
C GLN A 85 -25.20 28.91 11.24
N HIS A 86 -24.24 28.34 11.94
CA HIS A 86 -23.76 26.96 11.71
C HIS A 86 -24.36 26.01 12.75
N VAL A 87 -25.32 25.18 12.35
CA VAL A 87 -26.12 24.31 13.24
C VAL A 87 -25.87 22.82 13.05
N TYR A 88 -24.69 22.46 12.56
CA TYR A 88 -24.29 21.09 12.20
C TYR A 88 -24.35 20.07 13.35
N ASP A 89 -24.22 20.53 14.59
CA ASP A 89 -24.24 19.70 15.80
C ASP A 89 -25.65 19.53 16.39
N VAL A 90 -26.64 20.26 15.86
CA VAL A 90 -28.03 20.25 16.33
C VAL A 90 -28.93 19.47 15.37
N THR A 91 -28.77 19.69 14.05
CA THR A 91 -29.63 19.09 13.03
C THR A 91 -28.89 18.75 11.77
N THR A 92 -29.42 17.80 11.00
CA THR A 92 -28.94 17.39 9.67
C THR A 92 -29.73 18.03 8.52
N SER A 93 -30.79 18.75 8.82
CA SER A 93 -31.60 19.48 7.80
C SER A 93 -32.20 20.73 8.37
N VAL A 94 -32.34 21.75 7.54
CA VAL A 94 -32.94 23.06 7.92
C VAL A 94 -33.64 23.67 6.73
N GLU A 95 -34.79 24.33 7.02
CA GLU A 95 -35.42 25.26 6.09
C GLU A 95 -34.71 26.60 6.19
N THR A 96 -34.31 27.17 5.05
CA THR A 96 -33.54 28.41 4.98
C THR A 96 -33.78 29.11 3.66
N ARG A 97 -32.92 30.04 3.26
CA ARG A 97 -33.05 30.78 1.99
C ARG A 97 -31.74 30.80 1.24
N LEU A 98 -31.78 30.75 -0.08
CA LEU A 98 -30.61 30.98 -0.94
C LEU A 98 -30.35 32.49 -1.04
N VAL A 99 -29.32 32.99 -0.35
CA VAL A 99 -29.06 34.46 -0.28
C VAL A 99 -27.99 34.93 -1.25
N ALA A 100 -27.11 34.04 -1.70
CA ALA A 100 -26.14 34.34 -2.75
C ALA A 100 -25.78 33.10 -3.54
N MET A 101 -25.46 33.31 -4.81
CA MET A 101 -24.95 32.30 -5.71
C MET A 101 -23.81 32.89 -6.54
N LEU A 102 -22.68 32.13 -6.64
CA LEU A 102 -21.57 32.50 -7.50
C LEU A 102 -21.37 31.40 -8.52
N LYS A 103 -20.99 31.79 -9.73
CA LYS A 103 -20.55 30.94 -10.81
C LYS A 103 -19.24 31.52 -11.37
N ASP A 104 -18.23 30.70 -11.50
CA ASP A 104 -16.88 31.13 -11.93
C ASP A 104 -16.38 32.37 -11.15
N GLY A 105 -16.73 32.41 -9.85
CA GLY A 105 -16.37 33.49 -8.94
C GLY A 105 -17.14 34.79 -9.12
N GLN A 106 -18.17 34.85 -9.96
CA GLN A 106 -19.03 36.02 -10.14
C GLN A 106 -20.42 35.78 -9.55
N MET A 107 -20.98 36.79 -8.89
CA MET A 107 -22.34 36.72 -8.39
C MET A 107 -23.35 36.63 -9.54
N VAL A 108 -24.23 35.64 -9.44
CA VAL A 108 -25.33 35.44 -10.39
C VAL A 108 -26.65 35.32 -9.65
N SER A 109 -27.75 35.73 -10.30
CA SER A 109 -29.11 35.62 -9.71
C SER A 109 -29.74 34.25 -9.95
N GLN A 110 -29.29 33.51 -10.95
CA GLN A 110 -29.78 32.17 -11.33
C GLN A 110 -28.71 31.32 -11.98
N ALA A 111 -28.93 30.00 -11.99
CA ALA A 111 -28.10 29.02 -12.68
C ALA A 111 -28.97 27.97 -13.37
N SER A 112 -28.38 27.14 -14.21
CA SER A 112 -29.06 26.07 -14.98
C SER A 112 -28.54 24.69 -14.62
N ALA A 113 -29.34 23.68 -14.90
CA ALA A 113 -28.92 22.28 -14.70
C ALA A 113 -27.59 21.98 -15.40
N GLY A 114 -26.71 21.26 -14.69
CA GLY A 114 -25.34 20.91 -15.11
C GLY A 114 -24.26 21.91 -14.68
N GLU A 115 -24.65 23.15 -14.27
CA GLU A 115 -23.68 24.17 -13.87
C GLU A 115 -23.14 23.95 -12.45
N GLU A 116 -21.86 24.24 -12.25
CA GLU A 116 -21.25 24.29 -10.91
C GLU A 116 -21.46 25.68 -10.30
N VAL A 117 -21.84 25.67 -9.03
CA VAL A 117 -22.18 26.89 -8.30
C VAL A 117 -21.63 26.82 -6.87
N GLU A 118 -21.38 28.03 -6.34
CA GLU A 118 -21.12 28.24 -4.92
C GLU A 118 -22.31 28.99 -4.35
N VAL A 119 -22.89 28.49 -3.26
CA VAL A 119 -24.09 29.08 -2.67
C VAL A 119 -23.91 29.39 -1.19
N VAL A 120 -24.58 30.48 -0.75
CA VAL A 120 -24.57 30.93 0.64
C VAL A 120 -26.00 30.84 1.20
N LEU A 121 -26.10 30.26 2.41
CA LEU A 121 -27.31 30.12 3.19
C LEU A 121 -27.13 30.86 4.53
N PRO A 122 -28.14 31.59 5.05
CA PRO A 122 -28.07 32.23 6.38
C PRO A 122 -27.88 31.21 7.52
N VAL A 123 -28.49 30.01 7.37
CA VAL A 123 -28.42 28.93 8.34
C VAL A 123 -28.00 27.65 7.59
N THR A 124 -27.05 26.92 8.10
CA THR A 124 -26.61 25.68 7.46
C THR A 124 -26.36 24.54 8.46
N PRO A 125 -26.82 23.29 8.15
CA PRO A 125 -26.55 22.09 8.91
C PRO A 125 -25.27 21.38 8.44
N PHE A 126 -24.64 21.82 7.34
CA PHE A 126 -23.48 21.17 6.76
C PHE A 126 -22.23 21.41 7.58
N TYR A 127 -21.52 20.35 7.96
CA TYR A 127 -20.20 20.43 8.58
C TYR A 127 -19.18 20.96 7.58
N VAL A 128 -18.37 21.89 8.02
CA VAL A 128 -17.25 22.46 7.24
C VAL A 128 -15.98 21.72 7.59
N GLU A 129 -15.15 21.38 6.60
CA GLU A 129 -13.88 20.72 6.82
C GLU A 129 -13.05 21.42 7.90
N SER A 130 -12.72 20.70 8.96
CA SER A 130 -11.94 21.17 10.09
C SER A 130 -11.41 20.01 10.92
N GLY A 131 -10.27 20.18 11.62
CA GLY A 131 -9.72 19.19 12.55
C GLY A 131 -9.44 17.83 11.92
N GLY A 132 -9.20 17.77 10.60
CA GLY A 132 -8.95 16.54 9.85
C GLY A 132 -10.21 15.76 9.44
N GLN A 133 -11.42 16.21 9.79
CA GLN A 133 -12.67 15.66 9.26
C GLN A 133 -13.06 16.39 7.99
N VAL A 134 -13.37 15.64 6.92
CA VAL A 134 -13.89 16.20 5.65
C VAL A 134 -15.26 16.84 5.82
N SER A 135 -15.62 17.75 4.92
CA SER A 135 -16.91 18.39 4.89
C SER A 135 -18.04 17.41 4.61
N ASP A 136 -19.28 17.82 4.95
CA ASP A 136 -20.46 17.09 4.54
C ASP A 136 -20.77 17.28 3.06
N VAL A 137 -21.50 16.31 2.54
CA VAL A 137 -22.19 16.39 1.25
C VAL A 137 -23.68 16.28 1.46
N GLY A 138 -24.48 16.64 0.45
CA GLY A 138 -25.92 16.54 0.55
C GLY A 138 -26.62 17.29 -0.55
N THR A 139 -27.80 17.83 -0.25
CA THR A 139 -28.62 18.52 -1.23
C THR A 139 -29.23 19.83 -0.68
N ILE A 140 -29.36 20.81 -1.56
CA ILE A 140 -30.18 22.00 -1.34
C ILE A 140 -31.30 21.92 -2.36
N VAL A 141 -32.56 21.96 -1.89
CA VAL A 141 -33.74 21.76 -2.72
C VAL A 141 -34.78 22.85 -2.50
N HIS A 142 -35.42 23.24 -3.58
CA HIS A 142 -36.57 24.15 -3.54
C HIS A 142 -37.82 23.42 -4.02
N PHE A 143 -38.93 23.60 -3.30
CA PHE A 143 -40.24 23.09 -3.66
C PHE A 143 -41.17 24.25 -3.99
N CYS A 144 -41.91 24.19 -5.11
CA CYS A 144 -43.01 25.12 -5.34
C CYS A 144 -44.20 24.82 -4.41
N GLU A 145 -44.96 25.85 -4.04
CA GLU A 145 -46.16 25.66 -3.24
C GLU A 145 -47.08 24.60 -3.83
N GLY A 146 -47.48 23.63 -3.00
CA GLY A 146 -48.38 22.54 -3.38
C GLY A 146 -47.78 21.43 -4.25
N SER A 147 -46.46 21.39 -4.41
CA SER A 147 -45.74 20.33 -5.16
C SER A 147 -44.87 19.49 -4.24
N ASP A 148 -45.01 18.17 -4.32
CA ASP A 148 -44.10 17.21 -3.68
C ASP A 148 -42.81 16.95 -4.50
N GLN A 149 -42.74 17.50 -5.71
CA GLN A 149 -41.58 17.40 -6.58
C GLN A 149 -40.71 18.65 -6.44
N PRO A 150 -39.38 18.52 -6.29
CA PRO A 150 -38.51 19.68 -6.24
C PRO A 150 -38.51 20.44 -7.58
N ALA A 151 -38.63 21.75 -7.52
CA ALA A 151 -38.52 22.63 -8.69
C ALA A 151 -37.06 22.66 -9.20
N TRP A 152 -36.11 22.60 -8.28
CA TRP A 152 -34.69 22.45 -8.58
C TRP A 152 -33.94 21.80 -7.42
N VAL A 153 -32.79 21.23 -7.76
CA VAL A 153 -31.90 20.55 -6.82
C VAL A 153 -30.45 20.97 -7.09
N ILE A 154 -29.74 21.38 -6.05
CA ILE A 154 -28.28 21.51 -6.03
C ILE A 154 -27.72 20.37 -5.21
N ARG A 155 -26.81 19.57 -5.79
CA ARG A 155 -26.02 18.54 -5.08
C ARG A 155 -24.76 19.19 -4.54
N VAL A 156 -24.67 19.31 -3.23
CA VAL A 156 -23.49 19.82 -2.52
C VAL A 156 -22.41 18.75 -2.48
N LYS A 157 -21.22 19.09 -2.96
CA LYS A 157 -20.04 18.21 -3.02
C LYS A 157 -18.98 18.57 -1.98
N ASP A 158 -18.92 19.84 -1.57
CA ASP A 158 -17.94 20.36 -0.62
C ASP A 158 -18.51 21.59 0.10
N VAL A 159 -18.02 21.84 1.31
CA VAL A 159 -18.41 23.02 2.10
C VAL A 159 -17.17 23.66 2.71
N ARG A 160 -16.98 24.95 2.46
CA ARG A 160 -15.80 25.70 2.87
C ARG A 160 -16.15 26.91 3.72
N ARG A 161 -15.19 27.30 4.55
CA ARG A 161 -15.24 28.55 5.31
C ARG A 161 -14.09 29.47 4.88
N PRO A 162 -14.24 30.20 3.77
CA PRO A 162 -13.18 31.07 3.27
C PRO A 162 -12.82 32.19 4.24
N LEU A 163 -13.78 32.67 5.00
CA LEU A 163 -13.62 33.72 6.02
C LEU A 163 -14.44 33.39 7.26
N SER A 164 -14.06 33.96 8.40
CA SER A 164 -14.89 33.91 9.61
C SER A 164 -16.28 34.55 9.34
N GLY A 165 -17.35 33.83 9.64
CA GLY A 165 -18.72 34.24 9.39
C GLY A 165 -19.26 33.94 7.99
N LEU A 166 -18.46 33.41 7.06
CA LEU A 166 -18.93 32.98 5.74
C LEU A 166 -18.76 31.51 5.53
N ILE A 167 -19.84 30.78 5.21
CA ILE A 167 -19.81 29.37 4.80
C ILE A 167 -20.37 29.29 3.38
N VAL A 168 -19.64 28.63 2.50
CA VAL A 168 -19.95 28.49 1.08
C VAL A 168 -20.12 27.01 0.76
N HIS A 169 -21.24 26.67 0.12
CA HIS A 169 -21.55 25.31 -0.32
C HIS A 169 -21.22 25.20 -1.80
N ILE A 170 -20.30 24.31 -2.17
CA ILE A 170 -19.88 24.07 -3.54
C ILE A 170 -20.63 22.87 -4.08
N GLY A 171 -21.33 23.05 -5.18
CA GLY A 171 -22.16 21.99 -5.74
C GLY A 171 -22.46 22.15 -7.19
N GLN A 172 -23.24 21.21 -7.71
CA GLN A 172 -23.72 21.21 -9.08
C GLN A 172 -25.24 21.26 -9.09
N VAL A 173 -25.79 22.07 -9.95
CA VAL A 173 -27.24 22.07 -10.22
C VAL A 173 -27.59 20.75 -10.92
N GLU A 174 -28.29 19.87 -10.21
CA GLU A 174 -28.68 18.56 -10.71
C GLU A 174 -29.92 18.63 -11.61
N SER A 175 -30.85 19.50 -11.24
CA SER A 175 -32.10 19.75 -12.01
C SER A 175 -32.67 21.14 -11.76
N GLY A 176 -33.43 21.61 -12.72
CA GLY A 176 -34.16 22.88 -12.64
C GLY A 176 -33.26 24.12 -12.76
N SER A 177 -33.75 25.24 -12.22
CA SER A 177 -33.05 26.53 -12.27
C SER A 177 -33.14 27.20 -10.89
N PRO A 178 -32.12 27.14 -10.04
CA PRO A 178 -32.10 27.85 -8.76
C PRO A 178 -32.04 29.36 -8.94
N HIS A 179 -32.76 30.09 -8.09
CA HIS A 179 -32.75 31.54 -8.03
C HIS A 179 -32.41 32.05 -6.64
N VAL A 180 -31.62 33.11 -6.59
CA VAL A 180 -31.35 33.83 -5.34
C VAL A 180 -32.66 34.41 -4.78
N GLY A 181 -32.91 34.13 -3.51
CA GLY A 181 -34.14 34.51 -2.81
C GLY A 181 -35.11 33.36 -2.57
N ASP A 182 -34.94 32.22 -3.23
CA ASP A 182 -35.78 31.04 -3.05
C ASP A 182 -35.67 30.50 -1.61
N SER A 183 -36.81 30.06 -1.05
CA SER A 183 -36.88 29.29 0.18
C SER A 183 -36.46 27.86 -0.12
N VAL A 184 -35.54 27.31 0.68
CA VAL A 184 -34.89 26.02 0.39
C VAL A 184 -34.82 25.12 1.63
N TRP A 185 -34.81 23.82 1.39
CA TRP A 185 -34.39 22.80 2.35
C TRP A 185 -32.94 22.44 2.08
N ALA A 186 -32.09 22.68 3.08
CA ALA A 186 -30.68 22.27 3.07
C ALA A 186 -30.54 21.00 3.92
N GLY A 187 -30.20 19.89 3.30
CA GLY A 187 -30.11 18.58 3.94
C GLY A 187 -28.78 17.89 3.67
N VAL A 188 -28.17 17.41 4.75
CA VAL A 188 -26.92 16.62 4.70
C VAL A 188 -27.25 15.18 4.32
N ASP A 189 -26.38 14.54 3.54
CA ASP A 189 -26.46 13.10 3.30
C ASP A 189 -26.27 12.35 4.63
N PRO A 190 -27.30 11.61 5.12
CA PRO A 190 -27.26 11.00 6.43
C PRO A 190 -26.25 9.84 6.52
N ASP A 191 -26.04 9.10 5.43
CA ASP A 191 -25.08 7.99 5.39
C ASP A 191 -23.64 8.50 5.42
N TRP A 192 -23.36 9.58 4.68
CA TRP A 192 -22.08 10.27 4.70
C TRP A 192 -21.75 10.82 6.09
N ARG A 193 -22.66 11.64 6.66
CA ARG A 193 -22.52 12.23 7.99
C ARG A 193 -22.30 11.15 9.07
N MET A 194 -23.14 10.11 9.07
CA MET A 194 -23.06 9.06 10.07
C MET A 194 -21.75 8.26 9.94
N SER A 195 -21.29 7.99 8.72
CA SER A 195 -20.02 7.28 8.49
C SER A 195 -18.82 8.11 8.96
N ALA A 196 -18.79 9.41 8.65
CA ALA A 196 -17.77 10.33 9.17
C ALA A 196 -17.81 10.41 10.70
N ALA A 197 -19.00 10.53 11.31
CA ALA A 197 -19.17 10.59 12.77
C ALA A 197 -18.70 9.30 13.47
N ARG A 198 -18.95 8.12 12.87
CA ARG A 198 -18.43 6.82 13.36
C ARG A 198 -16.91 6.81 13.38
N ASN A 199 -16.28 7.15 12.26
CA ASN A 199 -14.84 7.18 12.13
C ASN A 199 -14.21 8.23 13.07
N HIS A 200 -14.86 9.39 13.24
CA HIS A 200 -14.35 10.43 14.14
C HIS A 200 -14.40 10.01 15.61
N THR A 201 -15.53 9.44 16.06
CA THR A 201 -15.63 8.95 17.43
C THR A 201 -14.68 7.78 17.67
N ALA A 202 -14.50 6.87 16.70
CA ALA A 202 -13.51 5.80 16.77
C ALA A 202 -12.07 6.32 16.87
N THR A 203 -11.76 7.47 16.26
CA THR A 203 -10.43 8.12 16.39
C THR A 203 -10.13 8.49 17.85
N HIS A 204 -11.11 9.03 18.58
CA HIS A 204 -10.95 9.34 20.00
C HIS A 204 -10.75 8.08 20.85
N LEU A 205 -11.52 7.01 20.57
CA LEU A 205 -11.35 5.72 21.27
C LEU A 205 -9.97 5.11 20.94
N LEU A 206 -9.53 5.20 19.68
CA LEU A 206 -8.20 4.73 19.24
C LEU A 206 -7.08 5.49 19.96
N GLN A 207 -7.16 6.81 20.06
CA GLN A 207 -6.18 7.61 20.81
C GLN A 207 -6.12 7.18 22.27
N SER A 208 -7.26 7.00 22.90
CA SER A 208 -7.33 6.53 24.30
C SER A 208 -6.71 5.14 24.45
N ALA A 209 -7.06 4.18 23.59
CA ALA A 209 -6.51 2.83 23.62
C ALA A 209 -5.00 2.80 23.39
N LEU A 210 -4.49 3.57 22.43
CA LEU A 210 -3.05 3.71 22.17
C LEU A 210 -2.30 4.26 23.38
N ARG A 211 -2.85 5.27 24.07
CA ARG A 211 -2.26 5.82 25.30
C ARG A 211 -2.28 4.86 26.46
N GLU A 212 -3.31 4.02 26.58
CA GLU A 212 -3.39 2.97 27.60
C GLU A 212 -2.40 1.82 27.34
N VAL A 213 -2.21 1.41 26.08
CA VAL A 213 -1.35 0.28 25.71
C VAL A 213 0.12 0.68 25.60
N LEU A 214 0.41 1.79 24.92
CA LEU A 214 1.78 2.20 24.63
C LEU A 214 2.33 3.23 25.63
N GLY A 215 1.45 3.96 26.31
CA GLY A 215 1.85 4.97 27.31
C GLY A 215 1.46 6.41 26.94
N LYS A 216 1.57 7.30 27.93
CA LYS A 216 1.13 8.71 27.84
C LYS A 216 1.94 9.58 26.86
N HIS A 217 3.07 9.10 26.34
CA HIS A 217 3.87 9.79 25.31
C HIS A 217 3.17 9.80 23.95
N VAL A 218 2.19 8.95 23.74
CA VAL A 218 1.38 8.97 22.51
C VAL A 218 0.57 10.26 22.44
N GLN A 219 0.85 11.04 21.41
CA GLN A 219 0.18 12.30 21.08
C GLN A 219 -0.21 12.29 19.62
N GLN A 220 -1.35 12.87 19.29
CA GLN A 220 -1.77 13.04 17.90
C GLN A 220 -0.79 13.96 17.16
N ALA A 221 -0.30 13.52 16.01
CA ALA A 221 0.54 14.28 15.10
C ALA A 221 -0.21 14.68 13.80
N GLY A 222 -1.34 14.05 13.53
CA GLY A 222 -2.23 14.32 12.42
C GLY A 222 -3.45 13.40 12.45
N SER A 223 -4.51 13.80 11.76
CA SER A 223 -5.72 13.01 11.62
C SER A 223 -6.38 13.27 10.26
N LEU A 224 -7.02 12.24 9.72
CA LEU A 224 -7.94 12.36 8.59
C LEU A 224 -9.15 11.46 8.87
N VAL A 225 -10.33 12.05 8.80
CA VAL A 225 -11.60 11.35 9.00
C VAL A 225 -12.44 11.55 7.76
N THR A 226 -12.70 10.45 7.05
CA THR A 226 -13.56 10.38 5.87
C THR A 226 -14.69 9.36 6.13
N PRO A 227 -15.74 9.29 5.34
CA PRO A 227 -16.80 8.30 5.52
C PRO A 227 -16.36 6.85 5.39
N ASP A 228 -15.33 6.58 4.59
CA ASP A 228 -14.84 5.24 4.28
C ASP A 228 -13.75 4.75 5.24
N ARG A 229 -12.98 5.66 5.87
CA ARG A 229 -11.89 5.31 6.78
C ARG A 229 -11.50 6.46 7.70
N LEU A 230 -10.74 6.12 8.71
CA LEU A 230 -9.98 7.08 9.51
C LEU A 230 -8.48 6.82 9.36
N ARG A 231 -7.68 7.88 9.50
CA ARG A 231 -6.23 7.85 9.58
C ARG A 231 -5.78 8.62 10.81
N PHE A 232 -4.95 8.01 11.61
CA PHE A 232 -4.44 8.60 12.85
C PHE A 232 -2.92 8.53 12.88
N ASP A 233 -2.28 9.69 12.87
CA ASP A 233 -0.84 9.86 12.95
C ASP A 233 -0.48 10.22 14.39
N PHE A 234 0.48 9.51 15.00
CA PHE A 234 0.82 9.69 16.41
C PHE A 234 2.32 9.51 16.68
N THR A 235 2.76 10.05 17.83
CA THR A 235 4.16 9.94 18.26
C THR A 235 4.41 8.58 18.91
N HIS A 236 5.32 7.79 18.33
CA HIS A 236 5.82 6.55 18.91
C HIS A 236 7.16 6.16 18.26
N PRO A 237 8.18 5.73 19.05
CA PRO A 237 9.53 5.53 18.53
C PRO A 237 9.70 4.27 17.66
N GLY A 238 8.87 3.25 17.83
CA GLY A 238 9.01 1.95 17.17
C GLY A 238 7.75 1.48 16.43
N MET A 239 7.90 0.41 15.65
CA MET A 239 6.77 -0.31 15.07
C MET A 239 5.99 -1.02 16.18
N LEU A 240 4.67 -1.00 16.11
CA LEU A 240 3.82 -1.75 17.03
C LEU A 240 3.95 -3.25 16.76
N THR A 241 4.04 -4.02 17.82
CA THR A 241 3.95 -5.48 17.70
C THR A 241 2.52 -5.91 17.36
N LYS A 242 2.40 -7.08 16.75
CA LYS A 242 1.08 -7.68 16.45
C LYS A 242 0.19 -7.73 17.72
N ARG A 243 0.75 -8.08 18.87
CA ARG A 243 0.04 -8.15 20.14
C ARG A 243 -0.45 -6.78 20.63
N GLU A 244 0.34 -5.73 20.44
CA GLU A 244 -0.09 -4.36 20.78
C GLU A 244 -1.22 -3.88 19.88
N LEU A 245 -1.14 -4.15 18.57
CA LEU A 245 -2.20 -3.83 17.61
C LEU A 245 -3.50 -4.56 17.95
N GLU A 246 -3.43 -5.86 18.24
CA GLU A 246 -4.57 -6.68 18.66
C GLU A 246 -5.19 -6.15 19.97
N GLU A 247 -4.37 -5.76 20.92
CA GLU A 247 -4.84 -5.20 22.20
C GLU A 247 -5.51 -3.83 22.02
N VAL A 248 -4.95 -2.96 21.19
CA VAL A 248 -5.55 -1.65 20.85
C VAL A 248 -6.90 -1.85 20.16
N GLU A 249 -6.97 -2.70 19.15
CA GLU A 249 -8.20 -3.00 18.42
C GLU A 249 -9.27 -3.60 19.34
N ARG A 250 -8.88 -4.54 20.20
CA ARG A 250 -9.75 -5.16 21.20
C ARG A 250 -10.36 -4.12 22.14
N ARG A 251 -9.55 -3.20 22.69
CA ARG A 251 -10.02 -2.14 23.62
C ARG A 251 -11.01 -1.19 22.96
N VAL A 252 -10.75 -0.79 21.71
CA VAL A 252 -11.68 0.05 20.95
C VAL A 252 -13.02 -0.68 20.76
N ASN A 253 -12.99 -1.95 20.33
CA ASN A 253 -14.22 -2.73 20.13
C ASN A 253 -14.95 -3.02 21.44
N GLU A 254 -14.27 -3.24 22.56
CA GLU A 254 -14.90 -3.35 23.88
C GLU A 254 -15.63 -2.07 24.28
N ALA A 255 -15.02 -0.91 24.05
CA ALA A 255 -15.69 0.38 24.31
C ALA A 255 -16.90 0.58 23.40
N ILE A 256 -16.86 0.09 22.15
CA ILE A 256 -17.99 0.11 21.22
C ILE A 256 -19.11 -0.81 21.74
N LEU A 257 -18.80 -2.03 22.11
CA LEU A 257 -19.77 -3.03 22.61
C LEU A 257 -20.39 -2.63 23.94
N ALA A 258 -19.68 -1.87 24.76
CA ALA A 258 -20.16 -1.39 26.05
C ALA A 258 -21.18 -0.25 25.93
N ASP A 259 -21.39 0.29 24.73
CA ASP A 259 -22.42 1.31 24.44
C ASP A 259 -22.33 2.55 25.33
N TYR A 260 -21.15 3.12 25.48
CA TYR A 260 -20.95 4.32 26.29
C TYR A 260 -21.59 5.55 25.65
N PRO A 261 -22.15 6.49 26.45
CA PRO A 261 -22.63 7.78 25.94
C PRO A 261 -21.48 8.65 25.46
N VAL A 262 -21.71 9.33 24.35
CA VAL A 262 -20.83 10.35 23.76
C VAL A 262 -21.51 11.69 23.93
N GLN A 263 -20.93 12.56 24.73
CA GLN A 263 -21.53 13.86 25.11
C GLN A 263 -20.67 14.99 24.58
N ALA A 264 -21.34 16.02 24.03
CA ALA A 264 -20.70 17.25 23.60
C ALA A 264 -21.08 18.37 24.56
N GLU A 265 -20.10 19.04 25.15
CA GLU A 265 -20.30 20.16 26.08
C GLU A 265 -19.54 21.39 25.59
N TRP A 266 -20.20 22.55 25.66
CA TRP A 266 -19.55 23.84 25.40
C TRP A 266 -19.11 24.47 26.72
N THR A 267 -17.81 24.77 26.84
CA THR A 267 -17.24 25.38 28.04
C THR A 267 -16.15 26.40 27.65
N ASP A 268 -15.61 27.12 28.62
CA ASP A 268 -14.43 27.95 28.38
C ASP A 268 -13.15 27.09 28.30
N TYR A 269 -12.19 27.56 27.49
CA TYR A 269 -10.95 26.83 27.22
C TYR A 269 -10.15 26.46 28.48
N GLN A 270 -10.07 27.40 29.46
CA GLN A 270 -9.32 27.16 30.68
C GLN A 270 -9.98 26.12 31.59
N SER A 271 -11.32 26.12 31.65
CA SER A 271 -12.08 25.13 32.39
C SER A 271 -11.95 23.74 31.79
N ALA A 272 -11.97 23.63 30.44
CA ALA A 272 -11.74 22.37 29.75
C ALA A 272 -10.37 21.75 30.11
N LEU A 273 -9.30 22.54 30.06
CA LEU A 273 -7.96 22.09 30.41
C LEU A 273 -7.84 21.67 31.89
N LYS A 274 -8.45 22.44 32.80
CA LYS A 274 -8.46 22.09 34.24
C LYS A 274 -9.20 20.77 34.51
N GLN A 275 -10.21 20.43 33.71
CA GLN A 275 -10.92 19.16 33.76
C GLN A 275 -10.15 18.01 33.08
N GLY A 276 -8.96 18.26 32.53
CA GLY A 276 -8.11 17.25 31.91
C GLY A 276 -8.43 16.96 30.44
N ALA A 277 -9.16 17.83 29.76
CA ALA A 277 -9.42 17.69 28.33
C ALA A 277 -8.11 17.80 27.53
N ILE A 278 -7.93 16.88 26.57
CA ILE A 278 -6.79 16.90 25.66
C ILE A 278 -7.05 17.94 24.56
N ALA A 279 -6.12 18.87 24.40
CA ALA A 279 -6.12 19.86 23.32
C ALA A 279 -5.04 19.48 22.28
N LEU A 280 -5.33 19.66 21.00
CA LEU A 280 -4.35 19.49 19.93
C LEU A 280 -3.39 20.71 19.92
N PHE A 281 -2.09 20.46 19.84
CA PHE A 281 -1.06 21.49 20.06
C PHE A 281 -1.02 22.60 19.00
N ASP A 282 -1.53 22.39 17.80
CA ASP A 282 -1.42 23.34 16.67
C ASP A 282 -2.74 24.09 16.36
N GLU A 283 -3.82 23.89 17.11
CA GLU A 283 -5.09 24.57 16.88
C GLU A 283 -5.22 25.85 17.74
N LYS A 284 -5.70 26.93 17.10
CA LYS A 284 -6.06 28.16 17.83
C LYS A 284 -7.50 28.05 18.32
N TYR A 285 -7.64 27.80 19.60
CA TYR A 285 -8.96 27.73 20.24
C TYR A 285 -9.46 29.14 20.62
N GLY A 286 -10.75 29.36 20.42
CA GLY A 286 -11.42 30.56 20.95
C GLY A 286 -11.62 30.50 22.47
N GLU A 287 -12.29 31.51 23.03
CA GLU A 287 -12.64 31.53 24.46
C GLU A 287 -13.60 30.40 24.82
N ARG A 288 -14.53 30.06 23.94
CA ARG A 288 -15.45 28.93 24.08
C ARG A 288 -15.03 27.78 23.20
N VAL A 289 -14.97 26.58 23.78
CA VAL A 289 -14.55 25.34 23.14
C VAL A 289 -15.59 24.24 23.34
N ARG A 290 -15.68 23.35 22.37
CA ARG A 290 -16.51 22.15 22.43
C ARG A 290 -15.66 20.99 22.92
N VAL A 291 -16.10 20.29 23.98
CA VAL A 291 -15.45 19.12 24.56
C VAL A 291 -16.29 17.91 24.27
N ILE A 292 -15.69 16.88 23.69
CA ILE A 292 -16.31 15.57 23.49
C ILE A 292 -15.85 14.65 24.61
N LYS A 293 -16.82 14.07 25.32
CA LYS A 293 -16.62 13.14 26.44
C LYS A 293 -17.21 11.78 26.13
N VAL A 294 -16.44 10.75 26.33
CA VAL A 294 -16.91 9.35 26.33
C VAL A 294 -16.67 8.79 27.73
N SER A 295 -17.73 8.38 28.42
CA SER A 295 -17.65 7.95 29.82
C SER A 295 -18.33 6.61 30.07
N ALA A 296 -17.71 5.78 30.91
CA ALA A 296 -18.19 4.51 31.40
C ALA A 296 -18.62 4.66 32.86
N GLY A 297 -19.83 5.19 33.10
CA GLY A 297 -20.23 5.64 34.43
C GLY A 297 -19.32 6.76 34.92
N ASP A 298 -18.68 6.56 36.10
CA ASP A 298 -17.73 7.53 36.67
C ASP A 298 -16.33 7.48 36.03
N ARG A 299 -16.03 6.47 35.20
CA ARG A 299 -14.74 6.36 34.49
C ARG A 299 -14.79 7.12 33.18
N LEU A 300 -13.87 8.07 33.03
CA LEU A 300 -13.63 8.78 31.77
C LEU A 300 -12.82 7.88 30.83
N VAL A 301 -13.36 7.62 29.63
CA VAL A 301 -12.67 6.85 28.57
C VAL A 301 -11.91 7.81 27.65
N SER A 302 -12.54 8.89 27.17
CA SER A 302 -11.91 9.93 26.37
C SER A 302 -12.53 11.29 26.66
N GLN A 303 -11.69 12.34 26.67
CA GLN A 303 -12.14 13.73 26.80
C GLN A 303 -11.22 14.65 25.99
N GLU A 304 -11.74 15.20 24.91
CA GLU A 304 -10.92 15.95 23.94
C GLU A 304 -11.65 17.20 23.45
N LEU A 305 -10.88 18.25 23.14
CA LEU A 305 -11.39 19.43 22.46
C LEU A 305 -11.62 19.06 21.00
N CYS A 306 -12.86 19.05 20.55
CA CYS A 306 -13.20 18.63 19.19
C CYS A 306 -14.46 19.31 18.66
N GLY A 307 -14.32 19.93 17.48
CA GLY A 307 -15.42 20.54 16.73
C GLY A 307 -16.11 19.60 15.74
N GLY A 308 -15.67 18.35 15.61
CA GLY A 308 -16.18 17.40 14.61
C GLY A 308 -17.57 16.82 14.90
N THR A 309 -18.06 16.03 13.97
CA THR A 309 -19.33 15.30 14.15
C THR A 309 -19.08 13.96 14.84
N HIS A 310 -19.97 13.59 15.76
CA HIS A 310 -19.83 12.38 16.57
C HIS A 310 -21.15 11.61 16.64
N VAL A 311 -21.04 10.31 16.91
CA VAL A 311 -22.18 9.48 17.28
C VAL A 311 -22.63 9.81 18.70
N GLN A 312 -23.88 9.50 19.05
CA GLN A 312 -24.41 9.74 20.40
C GLN A 312 -24.01 8.66 21.39
N ARG A 313 -23.75 7.44 20.90
CA ARG A 313 -23.34 6.29 21.69
C ARG A 313 -22.29 5.49 20.94
N THR A 314 -21.32 4.91 21.65
CA THR A 314 -20.22 4.19 21.02
C THR A 314 -20.65 2.97 20.20
N SER A 315 -21.76 2.31 20.56
CA SER A 315 -22.33 1.20 19.77
C SER A 315 -22.72 1.58 18.34
N GLN A 316 -23.03 2.86 18.09
CA GLN A 316 -23.36 3.36 16.74
C GLN A 316 -22.14 3.37 15.79
N ILE A 317 -20.90 3.23 16.32
CA ILE A 317 -19.69 3.07 15.52
C ILE A 317 -19.77 1.75 14.74
N GLY A 318 -20.33 0.71 15.33
CA GLY A 318 -20.35 -0.65 14.82
C GLY A 318 -18.99 -1.35 15.04
N PHE A 319 -18.53 -2.13 14.08
CA PHE A 319 -17.24 -2.81 14.17
C PHE A 319 -16.09 -1.88 13.77
N PHE A 320 -15.01 -1.89 14.56
CA PHE A 320 -13.75 -1.17 14.27
C PHE A 320 -12.66 -2.18 13.89
N HIS A 321 -11.91 -1.90 12.83
CA HIS A 321 -10.79 -2.76 12.41
C HIS A 321 -9.61 -1.92 11.92
N ILE A 322 -8.41 -2.24 12.44
CA ILE A 322 -7.14 -1.66 11.99
C ILE A 322 -6.75 -2.31 10.66
N VAL A 323 -6.59 -1.51 9.61
CA VAL A 323 -6.22 -1.97 8.27
C VAL A 323 -4.72 -2.04 8.13
N SER A 324 -4.00 -1.00 8.60
CA SER A 324 -2.55 -0.91 8.49
C SER A 324 -1.94 -0.09 9.62
N GLU A 325 -0.65 -0.33 9.88
CA GLU A 325 0.21 0.48 10.73
C GLU A 325 1.55 0.67 10.02
N GLU A 326 2.01 1.91 9.90
CA GLU A 326 3.22 2.24 9.15
C GLU A 326 4.02 3.41 9.75
N SER A 327 5.28 3.53 9.37
CA SER A 327 6.11 4.68 9.71
C SER A 327 5.90 5.83 8.71
N ILE A 328 5.73 7.05 9.23
CA ILE A 328 5.62 8.27 8.41
C ILE A 328 6.75 9.27 8.66
N GLY A 329 7.79 8.84 9.36
CA GLY A 329 8.95 9.65 9.71
C GLY A 329 9.51 9.27 11.07
N ALA A 330 10.62 9.87 11.44
CA ALA A 330 11.29 9.60 12.71
C ALA A 330 10.37 9.85 13.91
N GLY A 331 10.12 8.82 14.70
CA GLY A 331 9.28 8.88 15.90
C GLY A 331 7.80 9.12 15.66
N LYS A 332 7.29 8.88 14.43
CA LYS A 332 5.87 9.02 14.09
C LYS A 332 5.36 7.78 13.39
N ARG A 333 4.20 7.35 13.83
CA ARG A 333 3.48 6.19 13.30
C ARG A 333 2.11 6.62 12.79
N ARG A 334 1.60 5.86 11.83
CA ARG A 334 0.26 6.03 11.24
C ARG A 334 -0.53 4.74 11.40
N ILE A 335 -1.76 4.86 11.85
CA ILE A 335 -2.76 3.80 11.77
C ILE A 335 -3.85 4.24 10.81
N GLU A 336 -4.21 3.34 9.88
CA GLU A 336 -5.46 3.43 9.13
C GLU A 336 -6.44 2.38 9.65
N ALA A 337 -7.69 2.78 9.85
CA ALA A 337 -8.74 1.91 10.33
C ALA A 337 -10.09 2.23 9.68
N VAL A 338 -11.00 1.28 9.75
CA VAL A 338 -12.35 1.36 9.20
C VAL A 338 -13.39 1.04 10.27
N THR A 339 -14.60 1.59 10.12
CA THR A 339 -15.71 1.34 11.05
C THR A 339 -16.99 0.96 10.31
N GLY A 340 -17.98 0.49 11.04
CA GLY A 340 -19.34 0.27 10.59
C GLY A 340 -19.44 -0.54 9.30
N ARG A 341 -20.07 0.03 8.26
CA ARG A 341 -20.31 -0.65 6.98
C ARG A 341 -19.00 -1.03 6.27
N ALA A 342 -18.00 -0.15 6.27
CA ALA A 342 -16.72 -0.43 5.63
C ALA A 342 -15.97 -1.58 6.32
N ALA A 343 -15.97 -1.61 7.66
CA ALA A 343 -15.39 -2.71 8.43
C ALA A 343 -16.14 -4.03 8.20
N TYR A 344 -17.47 -3.99 8.18
CA TYR A 344 -18.30 -5.16 7.85
C TYR A 344 -17.98 -5.71 6.45
N GLN A 345 -17.94 -4.85 5.43
CA GLN A 345 -17.61 -5.26 4.07
C GLN A 345 -16.21 -5.87 3.96
N LEU A 346 -15.22 -5.30 4.66
CA LEU A 346 -13.88 -5.83 4.70
C LEU A 346 -13.83 -7.21 5.36
N ALA A 347 -14.49 -7.37 6.53
CA ALA A 347 -14.59 -8.65 7.22
C ALA A 347 -15.29 -9.70 6.35
N TRP A 348 -16.42 -9.36 5.73
CA TRP A 348 -17.14 -10.25 4.83
C TRP A 348 -16.29 -10.71 3.64
N LYS A 349 -15.57 -9.77 3.00
CA LYS A 349 -14.66 -10.10 1.90
C LYS A 349 -13.57 -11.08 2.33
N ARG A 350 -12.98 -10.86 3.52
CA ARG A 350 -11.94 -11.77 4.05
C ARG A 350 -12.51 -13.16 4.37
N MET A 351 -13.70 -13.22 4.96
CA MET A 351 -14.38 -14.50 5.23
C MET A 351 -14.68 -15.25 3.94
N SER A 352 -15.23 -14.59 2.93
CA SER A 352 -15.49 -15.21 1.62
C SER A 352 -14.21 -15.77 0.98
N ILE A 353 -13.07 -15.06 1.07
CA ILE A 353 -11.78 -15.56 0.57
C ILE A 353 -11.34 -16.82 1.32
N LEU A 354 -11.55 -16.86 2.65
CA LEU A 354 -11.23 -18.04 3.45
C LEU A 354 -12.13 -19.23 3.10
N ASP A 355 -13.43 -18.99 2.92
CA ASP A 355 -14.39 -20.02 2.49
C ASP A 355 -14.02 -20.59 1.12
N ASP A 356 -13.67 -19.73 0.16
CA ASP A 356 -13.22 -20.17 -1.17
C ASP A 356 -11.92 -20.99 -1.07
N ALA A 357 -10.95 -20.53 -0.27
CA ALA A 357 -9.69 -21.26 -0.05
C ALA A 357 -9.95 -22.63 0.60
N ALA A 358 -10.83 -22.71 1.59
CA ALA A 358 -11.24 -23.95 2.22
C ALA A 358 -11.87 -24.92 1.22
N ALA A 359 -12.75 -24.41 0.35
CA ALA A 359 -13.39 -25.19 -0.71
C ALA A 359 -12.35 -25.76 -1.70
N TYR A 360 -11.36 -24.96 -2.15
CA TYR A 360 -10.28 -25.44 -3.00
C TYR A 360 -9.41 -26.50 -2.34
N LEU A 361 -9.18 -26.38 -1.03
CA LEU A 361 -8.36 -27.32 -0.25
C LEU A 361 -9.17 -28.55 0.22
N GLY A 362 -10.49 -28.54 0.08
CA GLY A 362 -11.38 -29.62 0.55
C GLY A 362 -11.36 -29.80 2.07
N CYS A 363 -11.30 -28.69 2.84
CA CYS A 363 -11.27 -28.68 4.28
C CYS A 363 -12.21 -27.60 4.86
N LEU A 364 -12.36 -27.55 6.19
CA LEU A 364 -13.06 -26.44 6.84
C LEU A 364 -12.15 -25.18 6.90
N PRO A 365 -12.73 -23.95 6.97
CA PRO A 365 -11.95 -22.71 7.08
C PRO A 365 -10.94 -22.70 8.23
N GLU A 366 -11.29 -23.31 9.37
CA GLU A 366 -10.46 -23.43 10.57
C GLU A 366 -9.29 -24.43 10.41
N GLU A 367 -9.27 -25.20 9.32
CA GLU A 367 -8.25 -26.21 9.04
C GLU A 367 -7.30 -25.80 7.93
N ILE A 368 -7.48 -24.61 7.33
CA ILE A 368 -6.69 -24.15 6.17
C ILE A 368 -5.19 -24.15 6.46
N ASP A 369 -4.77 -23.63 7.60
CA ASP A 369 -3.37 -23.53 8.01
C ASP A 369 -2.72 -24.91 8.10
N ARG A 370 -3.40 -25.87 8.74
CA ARG A 370 -2.95 -27.26 8.82
C ARG A 370 -2.84 -27.89 7.43
N LYS A 371 -3.88 -27.68 6.59
CA LYS A 371 -3.92 -28.27 5.24
C LYS A 371 -2.83 -27.72 4.32
N VAL A 372 -2.54 -26.43 4.44
CA VAL A 372 -1.42 -25.80 3.71
C VAL A 372 -0.08 -26.40 4.14
N LEU A 373 0.16 -26.59 5.43
CA LEU A 373 1.38 -27.24 5.92
C LEU A 373 1.51 -28.67 5.41
N GLU A 374 0.43 -29.48 5.46
CA GLU A 374 0.41 -30.83 4.90
C GLU A 374 0.80 -30.85 3.41
N LEU A 375 0.22 -29.93 2.62
CA LEU A 375 0.54 -29.82 1.20
C LEU A 375 1.99 -29.39 0.92
N MET A 376 2.54 -28.50 1.75
CA MET A 376 3.95 -28.10 1.66
C MET A 376 4.89 -29.27 1.95
N GLU A 377 4.60 -30.06 2.98
CA GLU A 377 5.38 -31.26 3.32
C GLU A 377 5.28 -32.33 2.23
N GLU A 378 4.06 -32.56 1.70
CA GLU A 378 3.86 -33.48 0.58
C GLU A 378 4.62 -33.03 -0.67
N ASN A 379 4.54 -31.76 -1.03
CA ASN A 379 5.30 -31.21 -2.15
C ASN A 379 6.82 -31.44 -1.99
N HIS A 380 7.35 -31.15 -0.78
CA HIS A 380 8.76 -31.38 -0.51
C HIS A 380 9.15 -32.87 -0.64
N ARG A 381 8.30 -33.78 -0.16
CA ARG A 381 8.47 -35.22 -0.31
C ARG A 381 8.49 -35.64 -1.79
N LEU A 382 7.49 -35.18 -2.56
CA LEU A 382 7.39 -35.48 -3.98
C LEU A 382 8.58 -34.97 -4.80
N VAL A 383 9.08 -33.78 -4.50
CA VAL A 383 10.28 -33.22 -5.13
C VAL A 383 11.49 -34.13 -4.88
N LYS A 384 11.71 -34.56 -3.63
CA LYS A 384 12.79 -35.51 -3.31
C LYS A 384 12.63 -36.87 -4.00
N GLU A 385 11.42 -37.38 -4.08
CA GLU A 385 11.13 -38.63 -4.76
C GLU A 385 11.42 -38.53 -6.26
N ILE A 386 11.02 -37.45 -6.91
CA ILE A 386 11.35 -37.18 -8.32
C ILE A 386 12.87 -37.10 -8.53
N GLU A 387 13.61 -36.44 -7.64
CA GLU A 387 15.07 -36.36 -7.73
C GLU A 387 15.73 -37.77 -7.60
N ASN A 388 15.25 -38.60 -6.66
CA ASN A 388 15.74 -39.95 -6.48
C ASN A 388 15.41 -40.83 -7.70
N LEU A 389 14.19 -40.81 -8.20
CA LEU A 389 13.80 -41.56 -9.39
C LEU A 389 14.61 -41.17 -10.63
N ARG A 390 14.87 -39.85 -10.81
CA ARG A 390 15.71 -39.35 -11.89
C ARG A 390 17.16 -39.88 -11.75
N ARG A 391 17.68 -39.93 -10.52
CA ARG A 391 19.03 -40.47 -10.26
C ARG A 391 19.10 -41.97 -10.53
N GLU A 392 18.05 -42.73 -10.19
CA GLU A 392 17.97 -44.17 -10.53
C GLU A 392 17.94 -44.39 -12.04
N LEU A 393 17.08 -43.66 -12.77
CA LEU A 393 17.04 -43.72 -14.23
C LEU A 393 18.39 -43.36 -14.87
N ALA A 394 19.08 -42.34 -14.33
CA ALA A 394 20.41 -41.98 -14.83
C ALA A 394 21.43 -43.09 -14.61
N LYS A 395 21.39 -43.83 -13.49
CA LYS A 395 22.26 -44.99 -13.24
C LYS A 395 21.96 -46.13 -14.20
N GLU A 396 20.69 -46.45 -14.44
CA GLU A 396 20.29 -47.49 -15.40
C GLU A 396 20.75 -47.14 -16.82
N GLU A 397 20.64 -45.87 -17.22
CA GLU A 397 21.12 -45.42 -18.54
C GLU A 397 22.64 -45.51 -18.63
N VAL A 398 23.40 -45.18 -17.57
CA VAL A 398 24.85 -45.40 -17.48
C VAL A 398 25.20 -46.87 -17.62
N ASP A 399 24.47 -47.79 -16.96
CA ASP A 399 24.68 -49.23 -17.06
C ASP A 399 24.45 -49.75 -18.49
N ALA A 400 23.48 -49.18 -19.20
CA ALA A 400 23.25 -49.51 -20.61
C ALA A 400 24.38 -48.98 -21.51
N LEU A 401 24.91 -47.80 -21.22
CA LEU A 401 26.02 -47.20 -21.99
C LEU A 401 27.33 -47.94 -21.80
N VAL A 402 27.60 -48.50 -20.63
CA VAL A 402 28.77 -49.36 -20.39
C VAL A 402 28.79 -50.57 -21.34
N ARG A 403 27.63 -51.10 -21.76
CA ARG A 403 27.49 -52.19 -22.71
C ARG A 403 27.69 -51.78 -24.17
N GLN A 404 27.68 -50.49 -24.47
CA GLN A 404 27.80 -49.91 -25.82
C GLN A 404 29.20 -49.32 -26.08
N VAL A 405 30.17 -49.62 -25.22
CA VAL A 405 31.56 -49.14 -25.34
C VAL A 405 32.15 -49.61 -26.66
N ARG A 406 32.75 -48.69 -27.42
CA ARG A 406 33.60 -49.02 -28.58
C ARG A 406 35.08 -48.98 -28.16
N GLU A 407 35.84 -49.95 -28.61
CA GLU A 407 37.27 -49.97 -28.38
C GLU A 407 38.02 -49.54 -29.65
N ILE A 408 38.85 -48.49 -29.51
CA ILE A 408 39.66 -47.94 -30.60
C ILE A 408 41.11 -48.01 -30.19
N HIS A 409 41.87 -48.89 -30.82
CA HIS A 409 43.30 -49.15 -30.53
C HIS A 409 43.62 -49.30 -29.02
N GLY A 410 42.79 -50.06 -28.32
CA GLY A 410 42.94 -50.31 -26.89
C GLY A 410 42.40 -49.22 -25.97
N ILE A 411 41.77 -48.16 -26.49
CA ILE A 411 41.09 -47.11 -25.73
C ILE A 411 39.58 -47.34 -25.77
N ARG A 412 38.94 -47.34 -24.62
CA ARG A 412 37.47 -47.42 -24.49
C ARG A 412 36.87 -46.06 -24.75
N VAL A 413 35.94 -45.97 -25.67
CA VAL A 413 35.26 -44.73 -26.04
C VAL A 413 33.76 -44.91 -25.89
N VAL A 414 33.14 -44.01 -25.16
CA VAL A 414 31.65 -43.87 -25.05
C VAL A 414 31.26 -42.50 -25.49
N SER A 415 30.43 -42.43 -26.49
CA SER A 415 29.81 -41.18 -26.94
C SER A 415 28.32 -41.42 -27.15
N ALA A 416 27.46 -40.77 -26.36
CA ALA A 416 26.03 -41.04 -26.40
C ALA A 416 25.19 -39.82 -25.98
N GLU A 417 23.98 -39.73 -26.56
CA GLU A 417 22.93 -38.86 -26.05
C GLU A 417 22.25 -39.55 -24.87
N VAL A 418 22.08 -38.81 -23.77
CA VAL A 418 21.38 -39.28 -22.56
C VAL A 418 20.08 -38.49 -22.37
N LYS A 419 19.01 -39.23 -22.05
CA LYS A 419 17.66 -38.65 -21.89
C LYS A 419 17.28 -38.35 -20.45
N SER A 420 17.91 -39.05 -19.50
CA SER A 420 17.67 -38.87 -18.06
C SER A 420 18.29 -37.59 -17.48
N ALA A 421 19.26 -37.01 -18.17
CA ALA A 421 19.92 -35.77 -17.72
C ALA A 421 19.11 -34.54 -18.09
N SER A 422 18.30 -34.07 -17.17
CA SER A 422 17.53 -32.80 -17.31
C SER A 422 18.27 -31.55 -16.82
N GLN A 423 19.44 -31.75 -16.20
CA GLN A 423 20.31 -30.70 -15.67
C GLN A 423 21.79 -31.02 -15.99
N MET A 424 22.60 -29.97 -16.09
CA MET A 424 24.03 -30.12 -16.37
C MET A 424 24.75 -30.93 -15.31
N GLU A 425 24.33 -30.80 -14.05
CA GLU A 425 24.92 -31.53 -12.92
C GLU A 425 24.72 -33.04 -13.09
N THR A 426 23.51 -33.50 -13.43
CA THR A 426 23.22 -34.90 -13.71
C THR A 426 24.10 -35.43 -14.87
N LEU A 427 24.25 -34.64 -15.94
CA LEU A 427 25.08 -34.99 -17.06
C LEU A 427 26.57 -35.18 -16.67
N ARG A 428 27.08 -34.36 -15.76
CA ARG A 428 28.41 -34.51 -15.18
C ARG A 428 28.53 -35.77 -14.33
N GLU A 429 27.59 -35.99 -13.40
CA GLU A 429 27.58 -37.19 -12.54
C GLU A 429 27.58 -38.46 -13.38
N MET A 430 26.76 -38.53 -14.43
CA MET A 430 26.74 -39.69 -15.35
C MET A 430 28.07 -39.89 -16.07
N THR A 431 28.71 -38.80 -16.48
CA THR A 431 30.02 -38.83 -17.13
C THR A 431 31.08 -39.33 -16.17
N ASP A 432 31.08 -38.89 -14.91
CA ASP A 432 32.01 -39.37 -13.87
C ASP A 432 31.78 -40.85 -13.54
N TRP A 433 30.54 -41.31 -13.40
CA TRP A 433 30.20 -42.71 -13.17
C TRP A 433 30.69 -43.61 -14.31
N LEU A 434 30.56 -43.19 -15.57
CA LEU A 434 31.09 -43.94 -16.71
C LEU A 434 32.60 -43.99 -16.70
N ARG A 435 33.26 -42.85 -16.47
CA ARG A 435 34.72 -42.76 -16.38
C ARG A 435 35.27 -43.74 -15.32
N ASP A 436 34.66 -43.71 -14.12
CA ASP A 436 35.14 -44.53 -13.00
C ASP A 436 34.93 -46.03 -13.23
N ARG A 437 33.88 -46.42 -13.98
CA ARG A 437 33.62 -47.82 -14.33
C ARG A 437 34.45 -48.36 -15.48
N LEU A 438 34.83 -47.51 -16.41
CA LEU A 438 35.51 -47.92 -17.61
C LEU A 438 37.04 -48.02 -17.45
N GLY A 439 37.59 -47.36 -16.43
CA GLY A 439 39.06 -47.27 -16.26
C GLY A 439 39.66 -46.35 -17.33
N SER A 440 40.57 -46.86 -18.17
CA SER A 440 41.15 -46.05 -19.27
C SER A 440 40.11 -45.79 -20.36
N ALA A 441 39.57 -44.54 -20.43
CA ALA A 441 38.47 -44.22 -21.32
C ALA A 441 38.37 -42.74 -21.71
N VAL A 442 37.74 -42.52 -22.87
CA VAL A 442 37.19 -41.24 -23.33
C VAL A 442 35.68 -41.33 -23.27
N VAL A 443 35.06 -40.44 -22.50
CA VAL A 443 33.61 -40.40 -22.32
C VAL A 443 33.08 -39.04 -22.79
N VAL A 444 32.11 -39.04 -23.70
CA VAL A 444 31.39 -37.82 -24.10
C VAL A 444 29.91 -38.09 -24.01
N LEU A 445 29.24 -37.37 -23.15
CA LEU A 445 27.78 -37.40 -23.04
C LEU A 445 27.15 -36.09 -23.51
N GLY A 446 26.06 -36.21 -24.23
CA GLY A 446 25.26 -35.10 -24.68
C GLY A 446 23.82 -35.22 -24.18
N ALA A 447 23.19 -34.08 -23.84
CA ALA A 447 21.79 -34.01 -23.51
C ALA A 447 21.15 -32.72 -24.03
N VAL A 448 19.88 -32.76 -24.36
CA VAL A 448 19.08 -31.56 -24.70
C VAL A 448 18.44 -31.04 -23.42
N ILE A 449 18.98 -29.96 -22.87
CA ILE A 449 18.49 -29.30 -21.66
C ILE A 449 17.92 -27.93 -22.04
N ASN A 450 16.67 -27.65 -21.70
CA ASN A 450 15.97 -26.40 -22.05
C ASN A 450 16.06 -26.06 -23.56
N ASN A 451 15.85 -27.09 -24.41
CA ASN A 451 15.92 -27.00 -25.87
C ASN A 451 17.32 -26.58 -26.42
N ARG A 452 18.37 -26.80 -25.65
CA ARG A 452 19.75 -26.55 -26.05
C ARG A 452 20.62 -27.80 -25.85
N PRO A 453 21.47 -28.13 -26.81
CA PRO A 453 22.41 -29.24 -26.64
C PRO A 453 23.51 -28.86 -25.65
N ASN A 454 23.76 -29.74 -24.71
CA ASN A 454 24.81 -29.65 -23.70
C ASN A 454 25.68 -30.88 -23.80
N LEU A 455 26.98 -30.71 -23.69
CA LEU A 455 27.99 -31.74 -23.84
C LEU A 455 28.91 -31.74 -22.62
N VAL A 456 29.24 -32.91 -22.12
CA VAL A 456 30.29 -33.10 -21.12
C VAL A 456 31.26 -34.17 -21.66
N ALA A 457 32.54 -33.83 -21.65
CA ALA A 457 33.62 -34.77 -22.03
C ALA A 457 34.52 -35.04 -20.82
N ALA A 458 34.77 -36.29 -20.54
CA ALA A 458 35.75 -36.72 -19.54
C ALA A 458 36.78 -37.66 -20.16
N ILE A 459 38.04 -37.49 -19.80
CA ILE A 459 39.18 -38.31 -20.23
C ILE A 459 39.96 -38.73 -18.98
N THR A 460 40.32 -39.99 -18.91
CA THR A 460 41.06 -40.51 -17.76
C THR A 460 42.49 -39.99 -17.71
N PRO A 461 43.11 -39.86 -16.52
CA PRO A 461 44.45 -39.27 -16.36
C PRO A 461 45.55 -39.93 -17.19
N ASP A 462 45.52 -41.25 -17.32
CA ASP A 462 46.46 -42.01 -18.13
C ASP A 462 46.41 -41.64 -19.62
N LEU A 463 45.24 -41.33 -20.14
CA LEU A 463 45.07 -40.86 -21.51
C LEU A 463 45.49 -39.41 -21.65
N VAL A 464 45.30 -38.59 -20.60
CA VAL A 464 45.82 -37.22 -20.58
C VAL A 464 47.36 -37.20 -20.63
N GLU A 465 48.01 -38.08 -19.91
CA GLU A 465 49.47 -38.25 -19.99
C GLU A 465 49.93 -38.68 -21.40
N ARG A 466 49.07 -39.39 -22.13
CA ARG A 466 49.28 -39.72 -23.55
C ARG A 466 48.88 -38.58 -24.49
N GLY A 467 48.56 -37.38 -23.93
CA GLY A 467 48.34 -36.12 -24.65
C GLY A 467 46.89 -35.89 -25.09
N PHE A 468 45.91 -36.70 -24.68
CA PHE A 468 44.49 -36.39 -24.92
C PHE A 468 44.05 -35.25 -24.05
N HIS A 469 43.11 -34.41 -24.57
CA HIS A 469 42.62 -33.22 -23.84
C HIS A 469 41.12 -33.05 -24.01
N ALA A 470 40.35 -33.17 -22.92
CA ALA A 470 38.89 -33.08 -22.95
C ALA A 470 38.37 -31.71 -23.46
N GLY A 471 39.10 -30.63 -23.18
CA GLY A 471 38.75 -29.28 -23.66
C GLY A 471 38.87 -29.15 -25.17
N GLU A 472 39.87 -29.80 -25.80
CA GLU A 472 40.03 -29.82 -27.26
C GLU A 472 38.95 -30.68 -27.92
N LEU A 473 38.72 -31.88 -27.36
CA LEU A 473 37.66 -32.77 -27.80
C LEU A 473 36.28 -32.08 -27.78
N VAL A 474 35.89 -31.56 -26.62
CA VAL A 474 34.54 -30.93 -26.49
C VAL A 474 34.40 -29.72 -27.38
N LYS A 475 35.44 -28.91 -27.59
CA LYS A 475 35.46 -27.76 -28.49
C LYS A 475 35.28 -28.18 -29.96
N SER A 476 35.88 -29.30 -30.36
CA SER A 476 35.70 -29.87 -31.70
C SER A 476 34.25 -30.35 -31.90
N VAL A 477 33.75 -31.15 -30.96
CA VAL A 477 32.39 -31.70 -31.00
C VAL A 477 31.30 -30.61 -30.97
N ALA A 478 31.50 -29.57 -30.14
CA ALA A 478 30.56 -28.48 -30.02
C ALA A 478 30.33 -27.65 -31.29
N ARG A 479 31.30 -27.65 -32.23
CA ARG A 479 31.12 -26.96 -33.52
C ARG A 479 29.95 -27.53 -34.34
N HIS A 480 29.70 -28.83 -34.23
CA HIS A 480 28.58 -29.49 -34.91
C HIS A 480 27.23 -28.99 -34.43
N VAL A 481 27.11 -28.68 -33.17
CA VAL A 481 25.86 -28.12 -32.56
C VAL A 481 25.83 -26.58 -32.56
N ARG A 482 26.67 -25.91 -33.37
CA ARG A 482 26.84 -24.46 -33.43
C ARG A 482 27.13 -23.86 -32.05
N GLY A 483 28.03 -24.48 -31.34
CA GLY A 483 28.34 -24.14 -29.97
C GLY A 483 29.83 -23.94 -29.73
N GLY A 484 30.16 -23.82 -28.46
CA GLY A 484 31.52 -23.69 -27.98
C GLY A 484 31.62 -24.18 -26.54
N GLY A 485 32.84 -24.45 -26.13
CA GLY A 485 33.12 -24.93 -24.79
C GLY A 485 34.58 -25.00 -24.50
N GLY A 486 34.92 -25.60 -23.37
CA GLY A 486 36.30 -25.78 -22.93
C GLY A 486 36.31 -26.37 -21.53
N GLY A 487 37.52 -26.56 -21.00
CA GLY A 487 37.70 -27.11 -19.65
C GLY A 487 39.10 -27.58 -19.42
N ARG A 488 39.26 -28.39 -18.40
CA ARG A 488 40.54 -29.01 -18.00
C ARG A 488 40.85 -30.23 -18.90
N PRO A 489 42.08 -30.71 -18.95
CA PRO A 489 42.44 -31.90 -19.74
C PRO A 489 41.57 -33.12 -19.42
N THR A 490 41.17 -33.30 -18.15
CA THR A 490 40.39 -34.45 -17.68
C THR A 490 38.87 -34.27 -17.75
N LEU A 491 38.34 -33.01 -17.77
CA LEU A 491 36.90 -32.72 -17.76
C LEU A 491 36.63 -31.39 -18.46
N ALA A 492 35.73 -31.39 -19.42
CA ALA A 492 35.34 -30.20 -20.16
C ALA A 492 33.87 -30.24 -20.50
N GLN A 493 33.30 -29.06 -20.77
CA GLN A 493 31.90 -28.86 -21.07
C GLN A 493 31.69 -27.92 -22.26
N ALA A 494 30.62 -28.14 -22.98
CA ALA A 494 30.19 -27.27 -24.06
C ALA A 494 28.66 -27.15 -24.13
N GLY A 495 28.20 -26.08 -24.72
CA GLY A 495 26.81 -25.91 -25.09
C GLY A 495 26.70 -25.48 -26.53
N GLY A 496 25.52 -25.64 -27.11
CA GLY A 496 25.21 -25.24 -28.48
C GLY A 496 23.84 -24.63 -28.65
N SER A 497 23.50 -24.28 -29.89
CA SER A 497 22.20 -23.72 -30.23
C SER A 497 21.34 -24.63 -31.11
N ASP A 498 21.91 -25.70 -31.64
CA ASP A 498 21.24 -26.60 -32.59
C ASP A 498 21.15 -28.03 -32.03
N PRO A 499 20.05 -28.37 -31.32
CA PRO A 499 19.89 -29.69 -30.72
C PRO A 499 19.70 -30.81 -31.77
N SER A 500 19.24 -30.48 -32.99
CA SER A 500 19.00 -31.50 -34.04
C SER A 500 20.28 -32.16 -34.52
N ARG A 501 21.42 -31.51 -34.34
CA ARG A 501 22.72 -31.99 -34.74
C ARG A 501 23.53 -32.66 -33.60
N LEU A 502 22.90 -32.86 -32.45
CA LEU A 502 23.55 -33.52 -31.32
C LEU A 502 24.03 -34.97 -31.66
N PRO A 503 23.23 -35.79 -32.37
CA PRO A 503 23.69 -37.12 -32.75
C PRO A 503 24.95 -37.12 -33.66
N GLU A 504 24.99 -36.18 -34.62
CA GLU A 504 26.16 -35.98 -35.51
C GLU A 504 27.40 -35.57 -34.72
N ALA A 505 27.21 -34.67 -33.76
CA ALA A 505 28.28 -34.21 -32.87
C ALA A 505 28.83 -35.35 -32.05
N LEU A 506 28.00 -36.20 -31.50
CA LEU A 506 28.43 -37.35 -30.68
C LEU A 506 29.14 -38.42 -31.53
N GLU A 507 28.68 -38.68 -32.76
CA GLU A 507 29.37 -39.63 -33.66
C GLU A 507 30.78 -39.14 -34.05
N SER A 508 30.99 -37.82 -34.18
CA SER A 508 32.27 -37.23 -34.50
C SER A 508 33.38 -37.51 -33.44
N VAL A 509 32.99 -37.89 -32.24
CA VAL A 509 33.94 -38.25 -31.15
C VAL A 509 34.83 -39.41 -31.54
N TYR A 510 34.29 -40.41 -32.19
CA TYR A 510 35.07 -41.62 -32.60
C TYR A 510 36.13 -41.25 -33.61
N SER A 511 35.81 -40.49 -34.65
CA SER A 511 36.78 -40.01 -35.64
C SER A 511 37.86 -39.10 -35.02
N TRP A 512 37.46 -38.28 -34.05
CA TRP A 512 38.42 -37.42 -33.33
C TRP A 512 39.44 -38.26 -32.57
N VAL A 513 39.03 -39.35 -31.88
CA VAL A 513 39.91 -40.26 -31.15
C VAL A 513 40.86 -41.00 -32.10
N GLU A 514 40.36 -41.49 -33.25
CA GLU A 514 41.17 -42.12 -34.30
C GLU A 514 42.26 -41.20 -34.84
N HIS A 515 41.87 -39.92 -35.15
CA HIS A 515 42.82 -38.93 -35.65
C HIS A 515 43.90 -38.57 -34.62
N ALA A 516 43.48 -38.38 -33.35
CA ALA A 516 44.40 -38.10 -32.25
C ALA A 516 45.41 -39.23 -31.99
N LEU A 517 45.10 -40.44 -32.40
CA LEU A 517 46.02 -41.59 -32.34
C LEU A 517 46.95 -41.67 -33.58
N SER A 518 46.49 -41.16 -34.73
CA SER A 518 47.27 -41.23 -36.00
C SER A 518 48.34 -40.16 -36.09
N GLU A 519 48.17 -39.03 -35.38
CA GLU A 519 49.15 -37.93 -35.35
C GLU A 519 50.28 -38.13 -34.33
N ARG A 520 50.30 -39.28 -33.65
CA ARG A 520 51.26 -39.63 -32.58
C ARG A 520 51.97 -40.95 -32.85
#